data_d56639c6bd91d73b6c8dc7598a7cefe7
#
_entry.id   d56639c6bd91d73b6c8dc7598a7cefe7
#
_cell.length_a   1.000
_cell.length_b   1.000
_cell.length_c   1.000
_cell.angle_alpha   90.00
_cell.angle_beta   90.00
_cell.angle_gamma   90.00
#
_symmetry.space_group_name_H-M   'P 1'
#
loop_
_entity.id
_entity.type
_entity.pdbx_description
1 polymer ?
#
loop_
_entity_poly.entity_id
_entity_poly.type
_entity_poly.pdbx_seq_one_letter_code
_entity_poly.pdbx_strand_id
1 'polypeptide(L)'
;MSGAKEQPSGWYALDVDVEPGAREAVEYALMEAGALGTETGDEPDGLIRITAYFAATPDRERVRNELFEALRIYDLPSSSVRDMNVREVAQRDWLEEWKQNWQPVEIGRFIIAPPWSNLDDVHDRLIIRIEPGMAFGTGTHETTRLCLQAIEKHFTGGSFLDVGTGTGILAIAAAKLFPEARIEACDTDEMAVAIARENATANGVLDQIDFRAGSVEESTASADLVCANLTADVITQILPSLVSLTCGKLILSGILETQVEMVQAGLHDNGIDEFEIEQDGEWVALIV
;
A
#
# COMPACT_ATOMS: atom_id res chain seq x y z
N MET A 1 -33.35 -6.54 23.99
CA MET A 1 -33.79 -6.32 22.60
C MET A 1 -32.65 -5.56 21.89
N SER A 2 -31.79 -6.31 21.27
CA SER A 2 -30.60 -5.78 20.55
C SER A 2 -31.05 -5.43 19.14
N GLY A 3 -31.04 -4.12 18.80
CA GLY A 3 -31.31 -3.67 17.47
C GLY A 3 -30.09 -4.01 16.59
N ALA A 4 -30.22 -5.02 15.77
CA ALA A 4 -29.31 -5.25 14.65
C ALA A 4 -29.39 -4.00 13.74
N LYS A 5 -28.29 -3.27 13.58
CA LYS A 5 -28.14 -2.29 12.52
C LYS A 5 -28.15 -3.08 11.21
N GLU A 6 -29.21 -2.92 10.43
CA GLU A 6 -29.23 -3.38 9.04
C GLU A 6 -28.06 -2.75 8.32
N GLN A 7 -27.16 -3.57 7.81
CA GLN A 7 -26.14 -3.13 6.86
C GLN A 7 -26.85 -2.67 5.60
N PRO A 8 -26.48 -1.52 5.01
CA PRO A 8 -27.10 -1.05 3.78
C PRO A 8 -26.84 -2.05 2.65
N SER A 9 -27.90 -2.52 2.02
CA SER A 9 -27.92 -3.63 1.07
C SER A 9 -27.65 -3.20 -0.39
N GLY A 10 -26.88 -2.19 -0.64
CA GLY A 10 -26.55 -1.78 -2.03
C GLY A 10 -25.49 -0.69 -2.09
N TRP A 11 -24.70 -0.74 -3.13
CA TRP A 11 -23.79 0.33 -3.54
C TRP A 11 -24.46 1.18 -4.60
N TYR A 12 -24.16 2.47 -4.61
CA TYR A 12 -24.67 3.42 -5.59
C TYR A 12 -23.50 4.04 -6.35
N ALA A 13 -23.63 4.12 -7.66
CA ALA A 13 -22.70 4.85 -8.51
C ALA A 13 -23.39 6.14 -8.99
N LEU A 14 -22.67 7.23 -8.93
CA LEU A 14 -23.02 8.49 -9.54
C LEU A 14 -22.06 8.72 -10.70
N ASP A 15 -22.59 8.61 -11.93
CA ASP A 15 -21.87 8.91 -13.14
C ASP A 15 -22.04 10.42 -13.45
N VAL A 16 -20.92 11.13 -13.66
CA VAL A 16 -20.90 12.57 -13.98
C VAL A 16 -20.07 12.76 -15.25
N ASP A 17 -20.71 13.27 -16.30
CA ASP A 17 -20.05 13.59 -17.57
C ASP A 17 -19.56 15.03 -17.54
N VAL A 18 -18.26 15.24 -17.75
CA VAL A 18 -17.60 16.54 -17.57
C VAL A 18 -16.67 16.88 -18.73
N GLU A 19 -16.43 18.17 -18.92
CA GLU A 19 -15.33 18.64 -19.78
C GLU A 19 -13.96 18.25 -19.16
N PRO A 20 -12.95 17.89 -19.97
CA PRO A 20 -11.64 17.44 -19.48
C PRO A 20 -11.00 18.37 -18.44
N GLY A 21 -11.15 19.68 -18.62
CA GLY A 21 -10.61 20.68 -17.68
C GLY A 21 -11.30 20.73 -16.31
N ALA A 22 -12.47 20.08 -16.15
CA ALA A 22 -13.21 20.06 -14.89
C ALA A 22 -12.98 18.78 -14.07
N ARG A 23 -12.21 17.84 -14.58
CA ARG A 23 -11.98 16.54 -13.94
C ARG A 23 -11.59 16.66 -12.48
N GLU A 24 -10.51 17.37 -12.19
CA GLU A 24 -9.95 17.48 -10.83
C GLU A 24 -10.95 18.13 -9.85
N ALA A 25 -11.61 19.20 -10.29
CA ALA A 25 -12.63 19.87 -9.48
C ALA A 25 -13.81 18.97 -9.15
N VAL A 26 -14.25 18.15 -10.12
CA VAL A 26 -15.39 17.23 -9.93
C VAL A 26 -15.01 16.02 -9.09
N GLU A 27 -13.83 15.43 -9.28
CA GLU A 27 -13.32 14.36 -8.40
C GLU A 27 -13.26 14.84 -6.94
N TYR A 28 -12.71 16.04 -6.70
CA TYR A 28 -12.66 16.65 -5.38
C TYR A 28 -14.07 16.82 -4.78
N ALA A 29 -15.00 17.40 -5.53
CA ALA A 29 -16.37 17.63 -5.07
C ALA A 29 -17.11 16.34 -4.69
N LEU A 30 -16.91 15.28 -5.47
CA LEU A 30 -17.55 13.98 -5.23
C LEU A 30 -17.00 13.31 -3.95
N MET A 31 -15.70 13.45 -3.68
CA MET A 31 -15.11 12.98 -2.42
C MET A 31 -15.65 13.76 -1.22
N GLU A 32 -15.75 15.09 -1.30
CA GLU A 32 -16.36 15.94 -0.26
C GLU A 32 -17.86 15.62 -0.05
N ALA A 33 -18.54 15.21 -1.12
CA ALA A 33 -19.94 14.76 -1.03
C ALA A 33 -20.09 13.40 -0.32
N GLY A 34 -18.99 12.70 -0.05
CA GLY A 34 -18.94 11.44 0.69
C GLY A 34 -18.81 10.20 -0.21
N ALA A 35 -18.26 10.36 -1.42
CA ALA A 35 -17.88 9.22 -2.23
C ALA A 35 -16.75 8.44 -1.56
N LEU A 36 -16.76 7.13 -1.71
CA LEU A 36 -15.75 6.20 -1.20
C LEU A 36 -14.56 6.05 -2.15
N GLY A 37 -14.75 6.46 -3.40
CA GLY A 37 -13.75 6.45 -4.45
C GLY A 37 -14.36 6.90 -5.77
N THR A 38 -13.49 7.26 -6.73
CA THR A 38 -13.87 7.66 -8.09
C THR A 38 -13.10 6.85 -9.12
N GLU A 39 -13.70 6.66 -10.27
CA GLU A 39 -13.10 6.04 -11.45
C GLU A 39 -13.37 6.95 -12.66
N THR A 40 -12.41 7.04 -13.59
CA THR A 40 -12.49 7.93 -14.73
C THR A 40 -12.42 7.14 -16.03
N GLY A 41 -13.31 7.44 -16.97
CA GLY A 41 -13.34 6.87 -18.31
C GLY A 41 -13.51 7.95 -19.38
N ASP A 42 -12.96 7.71 -20.57
CA ASP A 42 -13.15 8.59 -21.74
C ASP A 42 -14.49 8.30 -22.40
N GLU A 43 -15.22 9.37 -22.78
CA GLU A 43 -16.46 9.28 -23.55
C GLU A 43 -16.24 9.69 -25.02
N PRO A 44 -17.04 9.13 -25.96
CA PRO A 44 -16.85 9.34 -27.41
C PRO A 44 -16.89 10.80 -27.86
N ASP A 45 -17.59 11.66 -27.11
CA ASP A 45 -17.78 13.10 -27.48
C ASP A 45 -16.66 14.00 -26.92
N GLY A 46 -15.55 13.42 -26.44
CA GLY A 46 -14.44 14.18 -25.85
C GLY A 46 -14.72 14.65 -24.42
N LEU A 47 -15.78 14.15 -23.82
CA LEU A 47 -16.07 14.31 -22.40
C LEU A 47 -15.33 13.23 -21.59
N ILE A 48 -15.24 13.45 -20.29
CA ILE A 48 -14.75 12.48 -19.32
C ILE A 48 -15.93 12.07 -18.46
N ARG A 49 -16.13 10.77 -18.28
CA ARG A 49 -17.07 10.26 -17.27
C ARG A 49 -16.32 9.99 -15.98
N ILE A 50 -16.79 10.59 -14.90
CA ILE A 50 -16.33 10.32 -13.55
C ILE A 50 -17.45 9.55 -12.85
N THR A 51 -17.15 8.32 -12.45
CA THR A 51 -18.06 7.48 -11.67
C THR A 51 -17.62 7.50 -10.21
N ALA A 52 -18.48 7.99 -9.32
CA ALA A 52 -18.24 8.02 -7.88
C ALA A 52 -19.10 6.98 -7.18
N TYR A 53 -18.51 6.24 -6.24
CA TYR A 53 -19.17 5.15 -5.51
C TYR A 53 -19.56 5.56 -4.10
N PHE A 54 -20.79 5.21 -3.66
CA PHE A 54 -21.34 5.55 -2.36
C PHE A 54 -21.91 4.31 -1.66
N ALA A 55 -21.77 4.25 -0.33
CA ALA A 55 -22.34 3.17 0.49
C ALA A 55 -23.87 3.29 0.69
N ALA A 56 -24.45 4.44 0.34
CA ALA A 56 -25.88 4.72 0.38
C ALA A 56 -26.25 5.64 -0.77
N THR A 57 -27.54 5.76 -1.10
CA THR A 57 -27.98 6.70 -2.14
C THR A 57 -27.41 8.10 -1.88
N PRO A 58 -26.64 8.68 -2.81
CA PRO A 58 -26.06 10.00 -2.61
C PRO A 58 -27.13 11.08 -2.52
N ASP A 59 -26.94 12.00 -1.58
CA ASP A 59 -27.80 13.18 -1.47
C ASP A 59 -27.52 14.12 -2.63
N ARG A 60 -28.50 14.24 -3.53
CA ARG A 60 -28.37 15.04 -4.75
C ARG A 60 -28.17 16.53 -4.47
N GLU A 61 -28.74 17.08 -3.39
CA GLU A 61 -28.54 18.49 -3.05
C GLU A 61 -27.13 18.71 -2.53
N ARG A 62 -26.63 17.84 -1.69
CA ARG A 62 -25.26 17.88 -1.20
C ARG A 62 -24.26 17.78 -2.36
N VAL A 63 -24.42 16.78 -3.22
CA VAL A 63 -23.55 16.62 -4.42
C VAL A 63 -23.55 17.89 -5.29
N ARG A 64 -24.71 18.46 -5.53
CA ARG A 64 -24.80 19.71 -6.32
C ARG A 64 -24.08 20.88 -5.67
N ASN A 65 -24.22 21.03 -4.37
CA ASN A 65 -23.58 22.11 -3.63
C ASN A 65 -22.05 21.97 -3.67
N GLU A 66 -21.53 20.76 -3.44
CA GLU A 66 -20.08 20.51 -3.52
C GLU A 66 -19.53 20.73 -4.93
N LEU A 67 -20.25 20.25 -5.97
CA LEU A 67 -19.89 20.51 -7.36
C LEU A 67 -19.88 22.01 -7.67
N PHE A 68 -20.89 22.76 -7.23
CA PHE A 68 -20.97 24.20 -7.45
C PHE A 68 -19.79 24.94 -6.79
N GLU A 69 -19.48 24.61 -5.53
CA GLU A 69 -18.35 25.21 -4.80
C GLU A 69 -17.02 24.84 -5.42
N ALA A 70 -16.80 23.59 -5.80
CA ALA A 70 -15.55 23.17 -6.42
C ALA A 70 -15.34 23.86 -7.79
N LEU A 71 -16.36 23.88 -8.65
CA LEU A 71 -16.26 24.59 -9.95
C LEU A 71 -15.94 26.07 -9.74
N ARG A 72 -16.52 26.71 -8.71
CA ARG A 72 -16.24 28.12 -8.37
C ARG A 72 -14.78 28.30 -7.90
N ILE A 73 -14.26 27.37 -7.09
CA ILE A 73 -12.86 27.42 -6.59
C ILE A 73 -11.86 27.28 -7.74
N TYR A 74 -12.17 26.42 -8.71
CA TYR A 74 -11.31 26.17 -9.88
C TYR A 74 -11.56 27.14 -11.06
N ASP A 75 -12.38 28.18 -10.86
CA ASP A 75 -12.76 29.18 -11.87
C ASP A 75 -13.37 28.57 -13.16
N LEU A 76 -14.20 27.54 -12.97
CA LEU A 76 -14.85 26.78 -14.05
C LEU A 76 -16.36 27.11 -14.14
N PRO A 77 -16.92 27.18 -15.34
CA PRO A 77 -18.36 27.43 -15.51
C PRO A 77 -19.15 26.17 -15.11
N SER A 78 -20.37 26.36 -14.61
CA SER A 78 -21.26 25.24 -14.26
C SER A 78 -21.63 24.36 -15.47
N SER A 79 -21.47 24.85 -16.67
CA SER A 79 -21.64 24.10 -17.94
C SER A 79 -20.54 23.05 -18.16
N SER A 80 -19.46 23.06 -17.38
CA SER A 80 -18.42 22.03 -17.45
C SER A 80 -18.91 20.66 -16.96
N VAL A 81 -19.98 20.61 -16.18
CA VAL A 81 -20.72 19.38 -15.86
C VAL A 81 -21.90 19.25 -16.81
N ARG A 82 -21.96 18.17 -17.59
CA ARG A 82 -22.94 17.97 -18.66
C ARG A 82 -24.12 17.12 -18.23
N ASP A 83 -23.87 16.03 -17.53
CA ASP A 83 -24.89 15.11 -17.05
C ASP A 83 -24.52 14.50 -15.70
N MET A 84 -25.53 14.08 -14.96
CA MET A 84 -25.40 13.37 -13.70
C MET A 84 -26.47 12.29 -13.60
N ASN A 85 -26.04 11.05 -13.48
CA ASN A 85 -26.94 9.91 -13.37
C ASN A 85 -26.57 9.03 -12.16
N VAL A 86 -27.56 8.79 -11.28
CA VAL A 86 -27.41 7.86 -10.15
C VAL A 86 -27.97 6.51 -10.57
N ARG A 87 -27.16 5.48 -10.45
CA ARG A 87 -27.61 4.09 -10.62
C ARG A 87 -27.31 3.27 -9.38
N GLU A 88 -28.23 2.40 -9.06
CA GLU A 88 -27.95 1.34 -8.10
C GLU A 88 -26.98 0.37 -8.76
N VAL A 89 -25.83 0.19 -8.13
CA VAL A 89 -24.90 -0.86 -8.56
C VAL A 89 -25.48 -2.13 -7.96
N ALA A 90 -26.10 -2.96 -8.80
CA ALA A 90 -26.48 -4.29 -8.39
C ALA A 90 -25.24 -4.89 -7.69
N GLN A 91 -25.48 -5.61 -6.62
CA GLN A 91 -24.43 -6.35 -5.91
C GLN A 91 -23.84 -7.40 -6.88
N ARG A 92 -23.19 -6.91 -7.93
CA ARG A 92 -22.16 -7.64 -8.64
C ARG A 92 -21.05 -7.73 -7.64
N ASP A 93 -20.63 -8.91 -7.42
CA ASP A 93 -19.53 -9.23 -6.55
C ASP A 93 -18.24 -8.64 -7.14
N TRP A 94 -18.09 -7.29 -7.02
CA TRP A 94 -16.86 -6.57 -7.39
C TRP A 94 -15.68 -7.23 -6.71
N LEU A 95 -15.92 -7.75 -5.52
CA LEU A 95 -14.96 -8.52 -4.79
C LEU A 95 -14.63 -9.83 -5.52
N GLU A 96 -15.64 -10.51 -6.09
CA GLU A 96 -15.42 -11.74 -6.84
C GLU A 96 -14.81 -11.48 -8.23
N GLU A 97 -15.25 -10.45 -8.95
CA GLU A 97 -14.64 -10.06 -10.24
C GLU A 97 -13.19 -9.55 -10.04
N TRP A 98 -12.97 -8.77 -9.00
CA TRP A 98 -11.64 -8.31 -8.62
C TRP A 98 -10.76 -9.47 -8.16
N LYS A 99 -11.27 -10.39 -7.35
CA LYS A 99 -10.58 -11.62 -6.96
C LYS A 99 -10.20 -12.48 -8.17
N GLN A 100 -11.07 -12.59 -9.18
CA GLN A 100 -10.81 -13.37 -10.40
C GLN A 100 -9.74 -12.72 -11.30
N ASN A 101 -9.61 -11.40 -11.27
CA ASN A 101 -8.63 -10.68 -12.08
C ASN A 101 -7.27 -10.54 -11.40
N TRP A 102 -7.16 -10.89 -10.11
CA TRP A 102 -5.90 -10.82 -9.39
C TRP A 102 -4.99 -11.99 -9.76
N GLN A 103 -3.83 -11.69 -10.31
CA GLN A 103 -2.84 -12.70 -10.67
C GLN A 103 -1.70 -12.72 -9.65
N PRO A 104 -1.19 -13.91 -9.28
CA PRO A 104 0.01 -14.04 -8.46
C PRO A 104 1.19 -13.33 -9.10
N VAL A 105 2.00 -12.66 -8.29
CA VAL A 105 3.21 -11.95 -8.71
C VAL A 105 4.43 -12.76 -8.28
N GLU A 106 5.32 -13.04 -9.24
CA GLU A 106 6.58 -13.74 -8.99
C GLU A 106 7.71 -12.74 -8.77
N ILE A 107 8.43 -12.87 -7.63
CA ILE A 107 9.57 -12.03 -7.26
C ILE A 107 10.66 -12.94 -6.71
N GLY A 108 11.72 -13.19 -7.49
CA GLY A 108 12.74 -14.16 -7.11
C GLY A 108 12.14 -15.52 -6.75
N ARG A 109 12.42 -16.02 -5.54
CA ARG A 109 11.82 -17.27 -5.01
C ARG A 109 10.40 -17.10 -4.47
N PHE A 110 9.92 -15.87 -4.34
CA PHE A 110 8.61 -15.61 -3.77
C PHE A 110 7.51 -15.63 -4.83
N ILE A 111 6.34 -16.15 -4.44
CA ILE A 111 5.08 -15.96 -5.16
C ILE A 111 4.14 -15.25 -4.19
N ILE A 112 3.80 -14.01 -4.53
CA ILE A 112 2.83 -13.23 -3.77
C ILE A 112 1.45 -13.47 -4.33
N ALA A 113 0.54 -13.92 -3.51
CA ALA A 113 -0.81 -14.28 -3.92
C ALA A 113 -1.84 -13.97 -2.85
N PRO A 114 -3.09 -13.68 -3.20
CA PRO A 114 -4.16 -13.57 -2.24
C PRO A 114 -4.51 -14.95 -1.63
N PRO A 115 -5.14 -14.99 -0.44
CA PRO A 115 -5.46 -16.22 0.26
C PRO A 115 -6.31 -17.22 -0.55
N TRP A 116 -7.16 -16.72 -1.46
CA TRP A 116 -8.07 -17.53 -2.29
C TRP A 116 -7.44 -18.10 -3.56
N SER A 117 -6.19 -17.73 -3.89
CA SER A 117 -5.52 -18.26 -5.09
C SER A 117 -5.17 -19.73 -4.94
N ASN A 118 -5.61 -20.54 -5.90
CA ASN A 118 -5.11 -21.90 -6.05
C ASN A 118 -3.80 -21.86 -6.83
N LEU A 119 -2.72 -22.23 -6.15
CA LEU A 119 -1.40 -22.32 -6.75
C LEU A 119 -1.04 -23.81 -6.86
N ASP A 120 -1.20 -24.34 -8.07
CA ASP A 120 -0.76 -25.68 -8.40
C ASP A 120 0.70 -25.62 -8.89
N ASP A 121 1.54 -26.53 -8.39
CA ASP A 121 2.89 -26.81 -8.89
C ASP A 121 3.91 -25.63 -8.74
N VAL A 122 4.10 -25.16 -7.52
CA VAL A 122 5.00 -24.04 -7.19
C VAL A 122 6.45 -24.44 -6.91
N HIS A 123 6.96 -25.53 -7.49
CA HIS A 123 8.29 -26.11 -7.27
C HIS A 123 9.32 -25.13 -6.69
N ASP A 124 9.85 -25.40 -5.50
CA ASP A 124 10.90 -24.66 -4.78
C ASP A 124 10.63 -23.17 -4.52
N ARG A 125 9.39 -22.68 -4.72
CA ARG A 125 8.97 -21.31 -4.48
C ARG A 125 8.34 -21.15 -3.09
N LEU A 126 8.49 -19.97 -2.51
CA LEU A 126 7.90 -19.58 -1.23
C LEU A 126 6.63 -18.76 -1.48
N ILE A 127 5.48 -19.35 -1.19
CA ILE A 127 4.20 -18.64 -1.34
C ILE A 127 4.01 -17.72 -0.15
N ILE A 128 3.78 -16.43 -0.41
CA ILE A 128 3.38 -15.42 0.56
C ILE A 128 1.94 -15.02 0.26
N ARG A 129 1.04 -15.30 1.18
CA ARG A 129 -0.38 -14.97 1.07
C ARG A 129 -0.63 -13.62 1.73
N ILE A 130 -1.01 -12.63 0.93
CA ILE A 130 -1.38 -11.29 1.41
C ILE A 130 -2.81 -11.03 0.96
N GLU A 131 -3.66 -10.66 1.92
CA GLU A 131 -4.99 -10.18 1.56
C GLU A 131 -4.87 -8.75 1.04
N PRO A 132 -5.23 -8.52 -0.25
CA PRO A 132 -5.19 -7.18 -0.79
C PRO A 132 -6.21 -6.29 -0.07
N GLY A 133 -5.75 -5.18 0.48
CA GLY A 133 -6.55 -4.31 1.33
C GLY A 133 -5.97 -2.89 1.40
N MET A 134 -6.35 -2.14 2.44
CA MET A 134 -5.96 -0.74 2.62
C MET A 134 -4.54 -0.54 3.16
N ALA A 135 -3.86 -1.59 3.64
CA ALA A 135 -2.48 -1.49 4.09
C ALA A 135 -1.50 -1.57 2.92
N PHE A 136 -0.43 -0.77 2.97
CA PHE A 136 0.64 -0.79 1.97
C PHE A 136 1.43 -2.11 2.01
N GLY A 137 1.88 -2.58 0.83
CA GLY A 137 2.71 -3.78 0.72
C GLY A 137 1.95 -5.00 0.19
N THR A 138 1.17 -4.84 -0.89
CA THR A 138 0.49 -5.96 -1.58
C THR A 138 1.42 -6.81 -2.46
N GLY A 139 2.71 -6.45 -2.54
CA GLY A 139 3.71 -7.14 -3.37
C GLY A 139 3.77 -6.68 -4.83
N THR A 140 2.82 -5.89 -5.30
CA THR A 140 2.79 -5.40 -6.69
C THR A 140 3.62 -4.14 -6.89
N HIS A 141 3.82 -3.35 -5.84
CA HIS A 141 4.56 -2.09 -5.90
C HIS A 141 6.07 -2.33 -6.06
N GLU A 142 6.73 -1.49 -6.86
CA GLU A 142 8.15 -1.55 -7.18
C GLU A 142 9.04 -1.61 -5.92
N THR A 143 8.75 -0.78 -4.93
CA THR A 143 9.51 -0.71 -3.69
C THR A 143 9.45 -2.01 -2.89
N THR A 144 8.30 -2.70 -2.90
CA THR A 144 8.14 -4.00 -2.25
C THR A 144 8.92 -5.08 -3.00
N ARG A 145 8.92 -5.03 -4.35
CA ARG A 145 9.72 -5.95 -5.18
C ARG A 145 11.20 -5.80 -4.91
N LEU A 146 11.70 -4.55 -4.87
CA LEU A 146 13.10 -4.24 -4.54
C LEU A 146 13.49 -4.80 -3.17
N CYS A 147 12.66 -4.56 -2.14
CA CYS A 147 12.92 -5.10 -0.79
C CYS A 147 12.95 -6.64 -0.77
N LEU A 148 11.99 -7.31 -1.41
CA LEU A 148 11.93 -8.77 -1.45
C LEU A 148 13.15 -9.38 -2.16
N GLN A 149 13.59 -8.77 -3.26
CA GLN A 149 14.81 -9.19 -3.98
C GLN A 149 16.05 -8.97 -3.12
N ALA A 150 16.16 -7.83 -2.44
CA ALA A 150 17.28 -7.53 -1.57
C ALA A 150 17.30 -8.46 -0.34
N ILE A 151 16.14 -8.78 0.26
CA ILE A 151 16.03 -9.76 1.36
C ILE A 151 16.48 -11.14 0.89
N GLU A 152 16.02 -11.61 -0.28
CA GLU A 152 16.45 -12.90 -0.83
C GLU A 152 17.97 -12.97 -1.05
N LYS A 153 18.57 -11.88 -1.51
CA LYS A 153 19.99 -11.79 -1.82
C LYS A 153 20.88 -11.69 -0.58
N HIS A 154 20.46 -10.91 0.42
CA HIS A 154 21.33 -10.48 1.51
C HIS A 154 20.97 -11.08 2.89
N PHE A 155 19.72 -11.55 3.12
CA PHE A 155 19.36 -12.17 4.37
C PHE A 155 19.85 -13.63 4.40
N THR A 156 20.72 -13.93 5.33
CA THR A 156 21.34 -15.27 5.50
C THR A 156 20.89 -15.98 6.79
N GLY A 157 19.82 -15.49 7.41
CA GLY A 157 19.35 -15.96 8.72
C GLY A 157 19.82 -15.06 9.86
N GLY A 158 19.62 -15.52 11.11
CA GLY A 158 19.93 -14.72 12.30
C GLY A 158 18.76 -13.86 12.74
N SER A 159 18.89 -12.54 12.72
CA SER A 159 17.84 -11.61 13.14
C SER A 159 17.45 -10.63 12.04
N PHE A 160 16.15 -10.34 11.96
CA PHE A 160 15.56 -9.44 10.96
C PHE A 160 14.65 -8.42 11.66
N LEU A 161 14.74 -7.17 11.26
CA LEU A 161 13.86 -6.09 11.72
C LEU A 161 13.17 -5.42 10.52
N ASP A 162 11.83 -5.44 10.52
CA ASP A 162 10.96 -4.78 9.54
C ASP A 162 10.39 -3.50 10.14
N VAL A 163 10.79 -2.35 9.60
CA VAL A 163 10.40 -1.02 10.10
C VAL A 163 9.39 -0.38 9.13
N GLY A 164 8.17 -0.14 9.61
CA GLY A 164 7.03 0.22 8.78
C GLY A 164 6.47 -1.01 8.05
N THR A 165 6.13 -2.04 8.82
CA THR A 165 5.84 -3.38 8.28
C THR A 165 4.60 -3.45 7.37
N GLY A 166 3.65 -2.49 7.49
CA GLY A 166 2.44 -2.45 6.67
C GLY A 166 1.65 -3.76 6.72
N THR A 167 1.56 -4.47 5.59
CA THR A 167 0.91 -5.80 5.50
C THR A 167 1.71 -6.93 6.16
N GLY A 168 2.94 -6.69 6.61
CA GLY A 168 3.84 -7.71 7.13
C GLY A 168 4.60 -8.51 6.07
N ILE A 169 4.47 -8.16 4.80
CA ILE A 169 5.00 -8.96 3.69
C ILE A 169 6.50 -9.24 3.79
N LEU A 170 7.31 -8.24 4.21
CA LEU A 170 8.77 -8.37 4.30
C LEU A 170 9.17 -9.25 5.48
N ALA A 171 8.54 -9.06 6.64
CA ALA A 171 8.73 -9.93 7.82
C ALA A 171 8.31 -11.37 7.52
N ILE A 172 7.18 -11.59 6.83
CA ILE A 172 6.70 -12.91 6.41
C ILE A 172 7.69 -13.55 5.42
N ALA A 173 8.24 -12.78 4.48
CA ALA A 173 9.26 -13.26 3.55
C ALA A 173 10.51 -13.76 4.29
N ALA A 174 11.01 -12.98 5.25
CA ALA A 174 12.15 -13.34 6.07
C ALA A 174 11.89 -14.63 6.89
N ALA A 175 10.69 -14.75 7.50
CA ALA A 175 10.29 -15.93 8.25
C ALA A 175 10.23 -17.20 7.37
N LYS A 176 9.71 -17.07 6.15
CA LYS A 176 9.64 -18.21 5.22
C LYS A 176 11.00 -18.61 4.65
N LEU A 177 11.93 -17.67 4.48
CA LEU A 177 13.30 -17.97 4.05
C LEU A 177 14.07 -18.70 5.14
N PHE A 178 13.95 -18.25 6.39
CA PHE A 178 14.70 -18.77 7.53
C PHE A 178 13.78 -18.98 8.74
N PRO A 179 13.17 -20.19 8.87
CA PRO A 179 12.21 -20.48 9.94
C PRO A 179 12.78 -20.35 11.37
N GLU A 180 14.09 -20.41 11.54
CA GLU A 180 14.78 -20.28 12.84
C GLU A 180 15.25 -18.84 13.12
N ALA A 181 15.02 -17.89 12.22
CA ALA A 181 15.42 -16.51 12.40
C ALA A 181 14.53 -15.81 13.44
N ARG A 182 15.13 -14.91 14.23
CA ARG A 182 14.39 -14.00 15.10
C ARG A 182 13.91 -12.81 14.29
N ILE A 183 12.60 -12.63 14.20
CA ILE A 183 12.01 -11.59 13.38
C ILE A 183 11.20 -10.65 14.24
N GLU A 184 11.50 -9.37 14.16
CA GLU A 184 10.73 -8.28 14.75
C GLU A 184 10.16 -7.41 13.64
N ALA A 185 8.92 -6.93 13.82
CA ALA A 185 8.25 -6.07 12.87
C ALA A 185 7.47 -4.96 13.60
N CYS A 186 7.63 -3.72 13.19
CA CYS A 186 6.93 -2.62 13.82
C CYS A 186 6.27 -1.68 12.80
N ASP A 187 5.17 -1.06 13.23
CA ASP A 187 4.49 -0.02 12.49
C ASP A 187 3.87 0.99 13.46
N THR A 188 3.86 2.25 13.10
CA THR A 188 3.21 3.30 13.91
C THR A 188 1.69 3.23 13.85
N ASP A 189 1.12 2.59 12.83
CA ASP A 189 -0.30 2.33 12.71
C ASP A 189 -0.68 0.97 13.32
N GLU A 190 -1.42 0.99 14.42
CA GLU A 190 -1.94 -0.21 15.09
C GLU A 190 -2.80 -1.09 14.14
N MET A 191 -3.46 -0.47 13.17
CA MET A 191 -4.27 -1.21 12.18
C MET A 191 -3.36 -1.98 11.21
N ALA A 192 -2.26 -1.39 10.76
CA ALA A 192 -1.25 -2.09 9.96
C ALA A 192 -0.68 -3.29 10.72
N VAL A 193 -0.34 -3.13 12.00
CA VAL A 193 0.12 -4.24 12.86
C VAL A 193 -0.92 -5.36 12.96
N ALA A 194 -2.21 -5.01 13.10
CA ALA A 194 -3.28 -6.01 13.14
C ALA A 194 -3.37 -6.79 11.82
N ILE A 195 -3.34 -6.11 10.68
CA ILE A 195 -3.34 -6.71 9.34
C ILE A 195 -2.10 -7.60 9.13
N ALA A 196 -0.91 -7.14 9.56
CA ALA A 196 0.32 -7.93 9.46
C ALA A 196 0.22 -9.25 10.25
N ARG A 197 -0.38 -9.23 11.43
CA ARG A 197 -0.65 -10.44 12.24
C ARG A 197 -1.63 -11.39 11.56
N GLU A 198 -2.68 -10.89 10.94
CA GLU A 198 -3.64 -11.68 10.17
C GLU A 198 -2.94 -12.35 8.97
N ASN A 199 -2.15 -11.60 8.22
CA ASN A 199 -1.36 -12.13 7.12
C ASN A 199 -0.32 -13.16 7.59
N ALA A 200 0.38 -12.91 8.70
CA ALA A 200 1.34 -13.87 9.29
C ALA A 200 0.63 -15.17 9.70
N THR A 201 -0.60 -15.07 10.24
CA THR A 201 -1.43 -16.24 10.56
C THR A 201 -1.78 -17.03 9.31
N ALA A 202 -2.24 -16.36 8.24
CA ALA A 202 -2.57 -16.99 6.96
C ALA A 202 -1.35 -17.67 6.29
N ASN A 203 -0.16 -17.22 6.64
CA ASN A 203 1.12 -17.77 6.16
C ASN A 203 1.72 -18.83 7.10
N GLY A 204 1.15 -19.07 8.28
CA GLY A 204 1.64 -20.03 9.27
C GLY A 204 2.95 -19.62 9.94
N VAL A 205 3.24 -18.32 10.02
CA VAL A 205 4.49 -17.77 10.59
C VAL A 205 4.27 -16.79 11.74
N LEU A 206 3.04 -16.68 12.25
CA LEU A 206 2.71 -15.72 13.33
C LEU A 206 3.61 -15.88 14.56
N ASP A 207 3.87 -17.13 14.98
CA ASP A 207 4.66 -17.42 16.18
C ASP A 207 6.17 -17.13 16.00
N GLN A 208 6.61 -16.83 14.77
CA GLN A 208 8.01 -16.54 14.43
C GLN A 208 8.29 -15.04 14.37
N ILE A 209 7.24 -14.19 14.38
CA ILE A 209 7.38 -12.76 14.22
C ILE A 209 6.84 -12.03 15.43
N ASP A 210 7.70 -11.23 16.06
CA ASP A 210 7.29 -10.32 17.13
C ASP A 210 6.82 -8.99 16.54
N PHE A 211 5.49 -8.80 16.52
CA PHE A 211 4.88 -7.58 16.00
C PHE A 211 4.65 -6.55 17.10
N ARG A 212 5.02 -5.30 16.86
CA ARG A 212 4.90 -4.21 17.81
C ARG A 212 4.30 -2.96 17.15
N ALA A 213 3.34 -2.31 17.82
CA ALA A 213 2.90 -0.97 17.45
C ALA A 213 3.91 0.07 17.96
N GLY A 214 4.27 1.02 17.10
CA GLY A 214 5.24 2.07 17.37
C GLY A 214 6.40 2.09 16.39
N SER A 215 7.31 3.03 16.57
CA SER A 215 8.54 3.15 15.78
C SER A 215 9.71 2.46 16.49
N VAL A 216 10.89 2.57 15.89
CA VAL A 216 12.14 2.12 16.50
C VAL A 216 12.50 3.00 17.70
N GLU A 217 12.90 2.37 18.80
CA GLU A 217 13.23 3.00 20.09
C GLU A 217 14.60 2.49 20.56
N GLU A 218 15.15 3.12 21.61
CA GLU A 218 16.41 2.67 22.23
C GLU A 218 16.34 1.21 22.76
N SER A 219 15.13 0.74 23.09
CA SER A 219 14.90 -0.62 23.56
C SER A 219 14.75 -1.64 22.42
N THR A 220 14.68 -1.20 21.16
CA THR A 220 14.59 -2.08 19.99
C THR A 220 15.89 -2.88 19.84
N ALA A 221 15.79 -4.18 19.67
CA ALA A 221 16.96 -5.02 19.52
C ALA A 221 17.62 -4.83 18.16
N SER A 222 18.95 -4.85 18.12
CA SER A 222 19.70 -4.83 16.87
C SER A 222 19.47 -6.11 16.04
N ALA A 223 19.55 -6.00 14.72
CA ALA A 223 19.33 -7.08 13.79
C ALA A 223 20.45 -7.23 12.76
N ASP A 224 20.65 -8.47 12.29
CA ASP A 224 21.60 -8.78 11.22
C ASP A 224 21.17 -8.21 9.88
N LEU A 225 19.85 -8.07 9.66
CA LEU A 225 19.29 -7.34 8.56
C LEU A 225 18.13 -6.45 9.05
N VAL A 226 18.23 -5.15 8.75
CA VAL A 226 17.17 -4.16 8.97
C VAL A 226 16.59 -3.76 7.62
N CYS A 227 15.27 -3.77 7.47
CA CYS A 227 14.59 -3.32 6.27
C CYS A 227 13.58 -2.21 6.61
N ALA A 228 13.61 -1.12 5.85
CA ALA A 228 12.66 -0.02 5.97
C ALA A 228 12.16 0.38 4.57
N ASN A 229 10.90 0.07 4.27
CA ASN A 229 10.22 0.50 3.05
C ASN A 229 9.28 1.66 3.38
N LEU A 230 9.86 2.85 3.46
CA LEU A 230 9.21 4.06 3.95
C LEU A 230 9.49 5.23 2.99
N THR A 231 8.76 6.33 3.14
CA THR A 231 9.09 7.54 2.37
C THR A 231 10.46 8.10 2.75
N ALA A 232 11.16 8.73 1.81
CA ALA A 232 12.50 9.29 2.01
C ALA A 232 12.56 10.27 3.21
N ASP A 233 11.51 11.05 3.41
CA ASP A 233 11.43 11.99 4.55
C ASP A 233 11.43 11.26 5.89
N VAL A 234 10.64 10.18 6.01
CA VAL A 234 10.58 9.36 7.23
C VAL A 234 11.91 8.64 7.44
N ILE A 235 12.47 8.04 6.38
CA ILE A 235 13.79 7.39 6.44
C ILE A 235 14.83 8.36 6.99
N THR A 236 14.92 9.57 6.44
CA THR A 236 15.92 10.56 6.86
C THR A 236 15.78 10.93 8.34
N GLN A 237 14.55 11.04 8.84
CA GLN A 237 14.28 11.36 10.25
C GLN A 237 14.76 10.27 11.21
N ILE A 238 14.59 8.98 10.86
CA ILE A 238 14.92 7.86 11.77
C ILE A 238 16.23 7.16 11.38
N LEU A 239 16.95 7.66 10.38
CA LEU A 239 18.16 7.05 9.84
C LEU A 239 19.23 6.76 10.90
N PRO A 240 19.54 7.67 11.85
CA PRO A 240 20.50 7.35 12.92
C PRO A 240 20.10 6.13 13.73
N SER A 241 18.80 5.95 14.00
CA SER A 241 18.28 4.78 14.71
C SER A 241 18.39 3.52 13.86
N LEU A 242 18.02 3.56 12.58
CA LEU A 242 18.16 2.42 11.66
C LEU A 242 19.59 1.95 11.58
N VAL A 243 20.54 2.87 11.40
CA VAL A 243 21.98 2.57 11.35
C VAL A 243 22.46 1.93 12.68
N SER A 244 22.08 2.49 13.83
CA SER A 244 22.49 1.97 15.14
C SER A 244 21.95 0.58 15.44
N LEU A 245 20.80 0.22 14.88
CA LEU A 245 20.16 -1.09 15.04
C LEU A 245 20.67 -2.15 14.05
N THR A 246 21.45 -1.75 13.04
CA THR A 246 21.94 -2.65 12.00
C THR A 246 23.29 -3.25 12.39
N CYS A 247 23.37 -4.57 12.53
CA CYS A 247 24.62 -5.29 12.77
C CYS A 247 25.27 -5.84 11.48
N GLY A 248 24.49 -5.96 10.40
CA GLY A 248 24.93 -6.53 9.14
C GLY A 248 24.49 -5.68 7.95
N LYS A 249 23.32 -5.87 7.42
CA LYS A 249 22.80 -5.16 6.25
C LYS A 249 21.60 -4.28 6.57
N LEU A 250 21.54 -3.09 5.94
CA LEU A 250 20.39 -2.17 5.99
C LEU A 250 19.83 -1.99 4.58
N ILE A 251 18.54 -2.28 4.41
CA ILE A 251 17.79 -2.07 3.17
C ILE A 251 16.85 -0.88 3.38
N LEU A 252 17.00 0.16 2.56
CA LEU A 252 16.16 1.34 2.55
C LEU A 252 15.46 1.43 1.21
N SER A 253 14.14 1.45 1.17
CA SER A 253 13.32 1.59 -0.05
C SER A 253 12.10 2.48 0.20
N GLY A 254 11.30 2.74 -0.85
CA GLY A 254 10.26 3.77 -0.82
C GLY A 254 10.79 5.15 -1.17
N ILE A 255 11.94 5.18 -1.86
CA ILE A 255 12.69 6.38 -2.23
C ILE A 255 12.50 6.60 -3.73
N LEU A 256 12.02 7.77 -4.12
CA LEU A 256 12.00 8.17 -5.52
C LEU A 256 13.43 8.50 -6.00
N GLU A 257 13.73 8.25 -7.28
CA GLU A 257 15.03 8.59 -7.91
C GLU A 257 15.44 10.04 -7.60
N THR A 258 14.48 10.97 -7.63
CA THR A 258 14.71 12.39 -7.31
C THR A 258 15.05 12.68 -5.86
N GLN A 259 14.83 11.72 -4.95
CA GLN A 259 15.06 11.85 -3.50
C GLN A 259 16.32 11.09 -3.03
N VAL A 260 16.97 10.35 -3.91
CA VAL A 260 18.15 9.52 -3.58
C VAL A 260 19.27 10.34 -2.95
N GLU A 261 19.59 11.52 -3.50
CA GLU A 261 20.68 12.38 -2.99
C GLU A 261 20.44 12.80 -1.53
N MET A 262 19.18 13.02 -1.13
CA MET A 262 18.84 13.38 0.25
C MET A 262 19.12 12.23 1.22
N VAL A 263 18.76 11.00 0.86
CA VAL A 263 19.03 9.82 1.70
C VAL A 263 20.52 9.49 1.75
N GLN A 264 21.23 9.63 0.63
CA GLN A 264 22.68 9.46 0.57
C GLN A 264 23.41 10.45 1.47
N ALA A 265 23.01 11.73 1.46
CA ALA A 265 23.58 12.72 2.38
C ALA A 265 23.37 12.30 3.84
N GLY A 266 22.18 11.82 4.19
CA GLY A 266 21.93 11.28 5.52
C GLY A 266 22.80 10.07 5.87
N LEU A 267 23.05 9.16 4.93
CA LEU A 267 23.98 8.03 5.13
C LEU A 267 25.40 8.50 5.40
N HIS A 268 25.91 9.45 4.61
CA HIS A 268 27.23 10.08 4.82
C HIS A 268 27.35 10.72 6.20
N ASP A 269 26.32 11.46 6.64
CA ASP A 269 26.29 12.09 7.98
C ASP A 269 26.34 11.05 9.12
N ASN A 270 25.94 9.81 8.84
CA ASN A 270 26.04 8.68 9.77
C ASN A 270 27.29 7.80 9.51
N GLY A 271 28.23 8.27 8.69
CA GLY A 271 29.53 7.62 8.45
C GLY A 271 29.47 6.44 7.47
N ILE A 272 28.45 6.38 6.63
CA ILE A 272 28.26 5.33 5.62
C ILE A 272 28.50 5.93 4.24
N ASP A 273 29.62 5.51 3.63
CA ASP A 273 30.07 5.98 2.31
C ASP A 273 29.88 4.96 1.19
N GLU A 274 29.66 3.68 1.55
CA GLU A 274 29.51 2.59 0.59
C GLU A 274 28.11 1.96 0.69
N PHE A 275 27.41 1.88 -0.42
CA PHE A 275 26.09 1.25 -0.56
C PHE A 275 25.86 0.81 -2.00
N GLU A 276 25.05 -0.24 -2.16
CA GLU A 276 24.54 -0.67 -3.46
C GLU A 276 23.23 0.09 -3.75
N ILE A 277 22.95 0.37 -5.04
CA ILE A 277 21.71 1.00 -5.50
C ILE A 277 21.03 0.02 -6.44
N GLU A 278 19.78 -0.33 -6.14
CA GLU A 278 18.91 -1.09 -7.01
C GLU A 278 17.70 -0.21 -7.39
N GLN A 279 17.24 -0.28 -8.65
CA GLN A 279 16.18 0.58 -9.18
C GLN A 279 15.14 -0.25 -9.95
N ASP A 280 13.87 0.10 -9.75
CA ASP A 280 12.74 -0.43 -10.50
C ASP A 280 11.76 0.72 -10.81
N GLY A 281 11.69 1.10 -12.11
CA GLY A 281 10.96 2.30 -12.53
C GLY A 281 11.56 3.58 -11.94
N GLU A 282 10.75 4.38 -11.29
CA GLU A 282 11.15 5.61 -10.59
C GLU A 282 11.57 5.38 -9.12
N TRP A 283 11.53 4.14 -8.64
CA TRP A 283 11.79 3.76 -7.26
C TRP A 283 13.16 3.15 -7.08
N VAL A 284 13.77 3.46 -5.96
CA VAL A 284 15.13 3.06 -5.63
C VAL A 284 15.17 2.37 -4.28
N ALA A 285 16.07 1.37 -4.17
CA ALA A 285 16.51 0.81 -2.91
C ALA A 285 18.01 1.04 -2.72
N LEU A 286 18.41 1.43 -1.50
CA LEU A 286 19.79 1.55 -1.06
C LEU A 286 20.08 0.38 -0.12
N ILE A 287 21.17 -0.36 -0.38
CA ILE A 287 21.60 -1.50 0.42
C ILE A 287 22.98 -1.18 1.00
N VAL A 288 23.05 -1.07 2.30
CA VAL A 288 24.22 -0.70 3.09
C VAL A 288 24.85 -1.92 3.74
#